data_88612b96444b3a924f1fa9b62326a2cb
#
_entry.id   88612b96444b3a924f1fa9b62326a2cb
#
_cell.length_a   1.000
_cell.length_b   1.000
_cell.length_c   1.000
_cell.angle_alpha   90.00
_cell.angle_beta   90.00
_cell.angle_gamma   90.00
#
_symmetry.space_group_name_H-M   'P 1'
#
loop_
_entity.id
_entity.type
_entity.pdbx_description
1 polymer ?
#
loop_
_entity_poly.entity_id
_entity_poly.type
_entity_poly.pdbx_seq_one_letter_code
_entity_poly.pdbx_strand_id
1 'polypeptide(L)'
;MGAMGELILLRHGQTEWSKDGRHTGRTDIPLTPEGEQAAKALAPALAARQVRAAFTSPAQRAVRTAELAGLNAQPDPDLQEWDYGGYEGLTTPQIQAQRPGWYLWRDGVIPGDAGHPGETVDQVGARADAVLARVRPLLSGGDVALVSHAHFLRVLAARWLGLEPASGRLLRLDTGTVSTLGTEHGQPVVLMWNAPVPAGP
;
A
#
# COMPACT_ATOMS: atom_id res chain seq x y z
N MET A 1 10.88 27.80 10.03
CA MET A 1 10.01 26.63 10.06
C MET A 1 10.78 25.52 9.39
N GLY A 2 11.10 24.43 10.10
CA GLY A 2 11.77 23.26 9.51
C GLY A 2 10.89 22.67 8.40
N ALA A 3 11.52 22.06 7.38
CA ALA A 3 10.79 21.36 6.34
C ALA A 3 9.96 20.23 7.00
N MET A 4 8.69 20.08 6.63
CA MET A 4 7.89 18.91 7.03
C MET A 4 8.48 17.66 6.41
N GLY A 5 8.49 16.56 7.17
CA GLY A 5 8.89 15.27 6.65
C GLY A 5 7.94 14.78 5.55
N GLU A 6 8.36 13.77 4.83
CA GLU A 6 7.61 13.13 3.76
C GLU A 6 6.94 11.83 4.25
N LEU A 7 5.78 11.52 3.67
CA LEU A 7 5.13 10.24 3.87
C LEU A 7 5.64 9.25 2.81
N ILE A 8 6.42 8.28 3.25
CA ILE A 8 7.03 7.25 2.40
C ILE A 8 6.07 6.06 2.34
N LEU A 9 5.69 5.66 1.15
CA LEU A 9 4.82 4.52 0.90
C LEU A 9 5.62 3.38 0.27
N LEU A 10 5.57 2.21 0.85
CA LEU A 10 6.22 1.00 0.37
C LEU A 10 5.15 -0.06 0.10
N ARG A 11 5.00 -0.48 -1.16
CA ARG A 11 4.23 -1.68 -1.44
C ARG A 11 5.11 -2.90 -1.14
N HIS A 12 4.55 -3.91 -0.44
CA HIS A 12 5.24 -5.16 -0.15
C HIS A 12 5.88 -5.77 -1.41
N GLY A 13 6.93 -6.58 -1.22
CA GLY A 13 7.61 -7.32 -2.27
C GLY A 13 6.69 -8.33 -2.98
N GLN A 14 7.18 -8.93 -4.06
CA GLN A 14 6.42 -9.93 -4.82
C GLN A 14 6.03 -11.14 -3.95
N THR A 15 4.81 -11.64 -4.16
CA THR A 15 4.28 -12.93 -3.66
C THR A 15 3.86 -13.77 -4.85
N GLU A 16 3.66 -15.09 -4.70
CA GLU A 16 3.16 -15.93 -5.79
C GLU A 16 1.80 -15.42 -6.31
N TRP A 17 0.91 -15.00 -5.42
CA TRP A 17 -0.38 -14.47 -5.83
C TRP A 17 -0.28 -13.13 -6.57
N SER A 18 0.64 -12.24 -6.17
CA SER A 18 0.83 -10.98 -6.89
C SER A 18 1.45 -11.19 -8.27
N LYS A 19 2.30 -12.20 -8.42
CA LYS A 19 2.89 -12.63 -9.70
C LYS A 19 1.82 -13.17 -10.64
N ASP A 20 0.88 -13.96 -10.10
CA ASP A 20 -0.24 -14.53 -10.85
C ASP A 20 -1.37 -13.51 -11.13
N GLY A 21 -1.32 -12.31 -10.52
CA GLY A 21 -2.37 -11.30 -10.66
C GLY A 21 -3.64 -11.60 -9.87
N ARG A 22 -3.55 -12.40 -8.81
CA ARG A 22 -4.69 -12.72 -7.93
C ARG A 22 -4.95 -11.58 -6.95
N HIS A 23 -6.20 -11.30 -6.69
CA HIS A 23 -6.61 -10.40 -5.63
C HIS A 23 -6.26 -11.01 -4.28
N THR A 24 -5.35 -10.36 -3.55
CA THR A 24 -4.82 -10.83 -2.27
C THR A 24 -5.16 -9.81 -1.19
N GLY A 25 -6.28 -9.98 -0.54
CA GLY A 25 -6.73 -9.13 0.57
C GLY A 25 -6.20 -9.66 1.90
N ARG A 26 -7.02 -10.45 2.60
CA ARG A 26 -6.73 -10.98 3.93
C ARG A 26 -5.96 -12.28 3.94
N THR A 27 -5.95 -13.03 2.84
CA THR A 27 -5.14 -14.25 2.74
C THR A 27 -3.66 -13.93 2.93
N ASP A 28 -3.01 -14.65 3.84
CA ASP A 28 -1.66 -14.33 4.26
C ASP A 28 -0.61 -15.11 3.46
N ILE A 29 -0.24 -14.59 2.30
CA ILE A 29 0.73 -15.16 1.36
C ILE A 29 2.13 -14.56 1.62
N PRO A 30 3.19 -15.40 1.74
CA PRO A 30 4.56 -14.94 1.96
C PRO A 30 5.18 -14.30 0.71
N LEU A 31 6.31 -13.61 0.91
CA LEU A 31 7.14 -13.12 -0.19
C LEU A 31 7.78 -14.28 -0.96
N THR A 32 7.99 -14.08 -2.26
CA THR A 32 8.90 -14.92 -3.05
C THR A 32 10.36 -14.54 -2.73
N PRO A 33 11.35 -15.38 -3.11
CA PRO A 33 12.76 -15.01 -3.00
C PRO A 33 13.09 -13.69 -3.70
N GLU A 34 12.51 -13.45 -4.87
CA GLU A 34 12.64 -12.20 -5.61
C GLU A 34 12.01 -11.02 -4.86
N GLY A 35 10.85 -11.25 -4.23
CA GLY A 35 10.19 -10.28 -3.38
C GLY A 35 11.04 -9.90 -2.16
N GLU A 36 11.71 -10.87 -1.52
CA GLU A 36 12.65 -10.59 -0.44
C GLU A 36 13.88 -9.80 -0.91
N GLN A 37 14.43 -10.13 -2.09
CA GLN A 37 15.56 -9.38 -2.65
C GLN A 37 15.18 -7.93 -2.95
N ALA A 38 14.01 -7.71 -3.57
CA ALA A 38 13.51 -6.36 -3.81
C ALA A 38 13.31 -5.58 -2.50
N ALA A 39 12.79 -6.22 -1.45
CA ALA A 39 12.63 -5.60 -0.14
C ALA A 39 14.00 -5.22 0.50
N LYS A 40 15.01 -6.08 0.41
CA LYS A 40 16.37 -5.77 0.88
C LYS A 40 17.00 -4.60 0.13
N ALA A 41 16.73 -4.47 -1.17
CA ALA A 41 17.25 -3.37 -1.98
C ALA A 41 16.72 -1.99 -1.55
N LEU A 42 15.59 -1.94 -0.81
CA LEU A 42 15.04 -0.69 -0.25
C LEU A 42 15.90 -0.13 0.90
N ALA A 43 16.61 -0.98 1.64
CA ALA A 43 17.27 -0.59 2.89
C ALA A 43 18.27 0.57 2.74
N PRO A 44 19.17 0.64 1.74
CA PRO A 44 20.10 1.76 1.60
C PRO A 44 19.40 3.11 1.38
N ALA A 45 18.32 3.11 0.56
CA ALA A 45 17.57 4.34 0.28
C ALA A 45 16.82 4.85 1.52
N LEU A 46 16.31 3.94 2.36
CA LEU A 46 15.62 4.29 3.59
C LEU A 46 16.59 4.68 4.70
N ALA A 47 17.78 4.04 4.79
CA ALA A 47 18.81 4.39 5.74
C ALA A 47 19.37 5.81 5.53
N ALA A 48 19.34 6.32 4.29
CA ALA A 48 19.73 7.69 3.97
C ALA A 48 18.69 8.74 4.40
N ARG A 49 17.50 8.31 4.86
CA ARG A 49 16.40 9.19 5.27
C ARG A 49 16.24 9.23 6.78
N GLN A 50 15.66 10.32 7.28
CA GLN A 50 15.33 10.46 8.70
C GLN A 50 13.93 9.91 8.99
N VAL A 51 13.76 8.59 8.86
CA VAL A 51 12.48 7.92 9.17
C VAL A 51 12.24 7.97 10.67
N ARG A 52 11.30 8.82 11.09
CA ARG A 52 10.94 9.05 12.50
C ARG A 52 10.03 7.97 13.05
N ALA A 53 9.12 7.47 12.22
CA ALA A 53 8.19 6.41 12.58
C ALA A 53 7.90 5.54 11.37
N ALA A 54 7.64 4.26 11.60
CA ALA A 54 7.25 3.33 10.56
C ALA A 54 6.08 2.47 11.02
N PHE A 55 5.13 2.22 10.12
CA PHE A 55 3.98 1.35 10.35
C PHE A 55 3.85 0.36 9.20
N THR A 56 3.33 -0.83 9.50
CA THR A 56 3.15 -1.90 8.50
C THR A 56 1.79 -2.55 8.64
N SER A 57 1.23 -2.97 7.52
CA SER A 57 0.14 -3.96 7.55
C SER A 57 0.56 -5.19 8.35
N PRO A 58 -0.33 -5.82 9.13
CA PRO A 58 -0.02 -7.04 9.87
C PRO A 58 0.20 -8.27 8.98
N ALA A 59 -0.11 -8.21 7.66
CA ALA A 59 0.15 -9.31 6.74
C ALA A 59 1.65 -9.62 6.64
N GLN A 60 2.02 -10.93 6.71
CA GLN A 60 3.43 -11.35 6.75
C GLN A 60 4.26 -10.77 5.59
N ARG A 61 3.69 -10.64 4.38
CA ARG A 61 4.37 -10.04 3.21
C ARG A 61 4.78 -8.58 3.44
N ALA A 62 3.96 -7.80 4.16
CA ALA A 62 4.26 -6.41 4.49
C ALA A 62 5.24 -6.32 5.67
N VAL A 63 5.03 -7.09 6.73
CA VAL A 63 5.93 -7.16 7.88
C VAL A 63 7.32 -7.57 7.42
N ARG A 64 7.43 -8.63 6.62
CA ARG A 64 8.71 -9.11 6.10
C ARG A 64 9.39 -8.09 5.19
N THR A 65 8.62 -7.36 4.37
CA THR A 65 9.15 -6.26 3.57
C THR A 65 9.74 -5.15 4.46
N ALA A 66 9.02 -4.75 5.52
CA ALA A 66 9.50 -3.74 6.45
C ALA A 66 10.82 -4.15 7.13
N GLU A 67 10.89 -5.39 7.63
CA GLU A 67 12.10 -5.94 8.26
C GLU A 67 13.30 -5.91 7.32
N LEU A 68 13.14 -6.44 6.10
CA LEU A 68 14.20 -6.50 5.10
C LEU A 68 14.63 -5.13 4.60
N ALA A 69 13.71 -4.16 4.60
CA ALA A 69 13.98 -2.77 4.30
C ALA A 69 14.65 -2.00 5.46
N GLY A 70 14.92 -2.66 6.58
CA GLY A 70 15.58 -2.07 7.76
C GLY A 70 14.68 -1.16 8.59
N LEU A 71 13.36 -1.29 8.47
CA LEU A 71 12.39 -0.49 9.23
C LEU A 71 11.94 -1.23 10.50
N ASN A 72 12.00 -0.56 11.65
CA ASN A 72 11.32 -1.01 12.86
C ASN A 72 9.86 -0.53 12.83
N ALA A 73 9.03 -1.23 12.05
CA ALA A 73 7.66 -0.83 11.79
C ALA A 73 6.67 -1.45 12.78
N GLN A 74 5.75 -0.63 13.30
CA GLN A 74 4.68 -1.07 14.17
C GLN A 74 3.50 -1.59 13.32
N PRO A 75 2.94 -2.77 13.64
CA PRO A 75 1.74 -3.25 12.95
C PRO A 75 0.54 -2.31 13.18
N ASP A 76 -0.15 -1.97 12.09
CA ASP A 76 -1.39 -1.20 12.09
C ASP A 76 -2.44 -1.93 11.24
N PRO A 77 -3.54 -2.43 11.85
CA PRO A 77 -4.59 -3.15 11.13
C PRO A 77 -5.25 -2.35 10.00
N ASP A 78 -5.28 -1.01 10.10
CA ASP A 78 -5.85 -0.16 9.07
C ASP A 78 -5.00 -0.11 7.80
N LEU A 79 -3.75 -0.61 7.83
CA LEU A 79 -2.88 -0.74 6.67
C LEU A 79 -3.09 -2.04 5.88
N GLN A 80 -4.07 -2.88 6.24
CA GLN A 80 -4.43 -4.06 5.46
C GLN A 80 -4.90 -3.69 4.04
N GLU A 81 -4.73 -4.63 3.11
CA GLU A 81 -5.25 -4.47 1.75
C GLU A 81 -6.78 -4.38 1.74
N TRP A 82 -7.35 -3.93 0.65
CA TRP A 82 -8.77 -4.01 0.36
C TRP A 82 -9.26 -5.45 0.56
N ASP A 83 -10.29 -5.64 1.35
CA ASP A 83 -10.93 -6.95 1.49
C ASP A 83 -11.76 -7.23 0.24
N TYR A 84 -11.31 -8.17 -0.58
CA TYR A 84 -11.95 -8.47 -1.86
C TYR A 84 -13.18 -9.38 -1.74
N GLY A 85 -13.57 -9.78 -0.53
CA GLY A 85 -14.75 -10.58 -0.30
C GLY A 85 -14.73 -11.88 -1.10
N GLY A 86 -15.80 -12.16 -1.83
CA GLY A 86 -15.93 -13.36 -2.66
C GLY A 86 -15.01 -13.41 -3.88
N TYR A 87 -14.23 -12.36 -4.13
CA TYR A 87 -13.21 -12.33 -5.20
C TYR A 87 -11.79 -12.61 -4.70
N GLU A 88 -11.63 -12.90 -3.42
CA GLU A 88 -10.34 -13.27 -2.84
C GLU A 88 -9.71 -14.45 -3.60
N GLY A 89 -8.44 -14.33 -3.97
CA GLY A 89 -7.68 -15.35 -4.71
C GLY A 89 -7.99 -15.47 -6.20
N LEU A 90 -8.98 -14.74 -6.72
CA LEU A 90 -9.31 -14.71 -8.15
C LEU A 90 -8.50 -13.65 -8.91
N THR A 91 -8.21 -13.93 -10.17
CA THR A 91 -7.65 -12.93 -11.09
C THR A 91 -8.78 -12.12 -11.75
N THR A 92 -8.46 -10.92 -12.25
CA THR A 92 -9.43 -10.11 -13.00
C THR A 92 -10.09 -10.89 -14.18
N PRO A 93 -9.34 -11.65 -15.03
CA PRO A 93 -9.99 -12.44 -16.07
C PRO A 93 -10.97 -13.50 -15.54
N GLN A 94 -10.66 -14.16 -14.42
CA GLN A 94 -11.57 -15.14 -13.81
C GLN A 94 -12.86 -14.49 -13.31
N ILE A 95 -12.77 -13.30 -12.71
CA ILE A 95 -13.96 -12.54 -12.30
C ILE A 95 -14.75 -12.09 -13.52
N GLN A 96 -14.09 -11.59 -14.55
CA GLN A 96 -14.74 -11.13 -15.80
C GLN A 96 -15.39 -12.27 -16.60
N ALA A 97 -14.91 -13.51 -16.46
CA ALA A 97 -15.57 -14.68 -17.05
C ALA A 97 -16.96 -14.91 -16.45
N GLN A 98 -17.16 -14.56 -15.17
CA GLN A 98 -18.45 -14.67 -14.47
C GLN A 98 -19.27 -13.37 -14.56
N ARG A 99 -18.60 -12.22 -14.63
CA ARG A 99 -19.19 -10.87 -14.67
C ARG A 99 -18.50 -10.02 -15.75
N PRO A 100 -18.92 -10.13 -17.01
CA PRO A 100 -18.29 -9.40 -18.11
C PRO A 100 -18.21 -7.90 -17.87
N GLY A 101 -17.02 -7.32 -18.15
CA GLY A 101 -16.75 -5.90 -17.97
C GLY A 101 -16.56 -5.45 -16.51
N TRP A 102 -16.47 -6.38 -15.55
CA TRP A 102 -16.21 -6.03 -14.15
C TRP A 102 -14.90 -5.25 -14.00
N TYR A 103 -14.96 -4.23 -13.17
CA TYR A 103 -13.85 -3.37 -12.81
C TYR A 103 -13.93 -2.97 -11.34
N LEU A 104 -12.95 -3.38 -10.52
CA LEU A 104 -12.97 -3.22 -9.06
C LEU A 104 -13.44 -1.83 -8.59
N TRP A 105 -12.87 -0.78 -9.16
CA TRP A 105 -13.10 0.60 -8.72
C TRP A 105 -14.51 1.15 -9.01
N ARG A 106 -15.23 0.52 -9.93
CA ARG A 106 -16.61 0.88 -10.29
C ARG A 106 -17.62 -0.09 -9.69
N ASP A 107 -17.31 -1.38 -9.77
CA ASP A 107 -18.28 -2.43 -9.50
C ASP A 107 -18.13 -3.05 -8.10
N GLY A 108 -17.00 -2.76 -7.44
CA GLY A 108 -16.68 -3.25 -6.10
C GLY A 108 -16.54 -4.77 -6.05
N VAL A 109 -16.76 -5.31 -4.86
CA VAL A 109 -16.65 -6.72 -4.54
C VAL A 109 -18.00 -7.29 -4.13
N ILE A 110 -18.13 -8.61 -4.15
CA ILE A 110 -19.26 -9.33 -3.57
C ILE A 110 -18.89 -9.83 -2.17
N PRO A 111 -19.85 -9.99 -1.25
CA PRO A 111 -19.58 -10.61 0.03
C PRO A 111 -18.96 -12.01 -0.13
N GLY A 112 -17.97 -12.32 0.69
CA GLY A 112 -17.38 -13.63 0.81
C GLY A 112 -17.83 -14.34 2.09
N ASP A 113 -16.93 -15.10 2.70
CA ASP A 113 -17.17 -15.77 3.97
C ASP A 113 -16.89 -14.83 5.18
N ALA A 114 -16.99 -15.37 6.40
CA ALA A 114 -16.74 -14.59 7.62
C ALA A 114 -15.32 -14.02 7.73
N GLY A 115 -14.34 -14.66 7.07
CA GLY A 115 -12.94 -14.19 7.03
C GLY A 115 -12.72 -13.11 5.96
N HIS A 116 -13.60 -13.06 4.95
CA HIS A 116 -13.53 -12.18 3.79
C HIS A 116 -14.89 -11.53 3.52
N PRO A 117 -15.41 -10.68 4.44
CA PRO A 117 -16.72 -10.06 4.27
C PRO A 117 -16.82 -9.13 3.05
N GLY A 118 -15.69 -8.59 2.60
CA GLY A 118 -15.61 -7.61 1.53
C GLY A 118 -15.76 -6.17 2.03
N GLU A 119 -15.06 -5.25 1.38
CA GLU A 119 -15.14 -3.81 1.66
C GLU A 119 -15.61 -3.04 0.43
N THR A 120 -16.35 -1.96 0.65
CA THR A 120 -16.57 -0.95 -0.38
C THR A 120 -15.35 -0.04 -0.52
N VAL A 121 -15.22 0.66 -1.64
CA VAL A 121 -14.15 1.64 -1.83
C VAL A 121 -14.18 2.75 -0.77
N ASP A 122 -15.37 3.13 -0.30
CA ASP A 122 -15.54 4.17 0.73
C ASP A 122 -15.08 3.67 2.11
N GLN A 123 -15.28 2.39 2.44
CA GLN A 123 -14.76 1.79 3.66
C GLN A 123 -13.22 1.75 3.64
N VAL A 124 -12.62 1.41 2.51
CA VAL A 124 -11.15 1.49 2.34
C VAL A 124 -10.69 2.95 2.47
N GLY A 125 -11.43 3.90 1.89
CA GLY A 125 -11.19 5.34 2.03
C GLY A 125 -11.23 5.81 3.48
N ALA A 126 -12.20 5.37 4.26
CA ALA A 126 -12.32 5.70 5.69
C ALA A 126 -11.13 5.18 6.51
N ARG A 127 -10.64 3.95 6.22
CA ARG A 127 -9.41 3.43 6.83
C ARG A 127 -8.18 4.28 6.44
N ALA A 128 -8.07 4.67 5.18
CA ALA A 128 -7.01 5.53 4.71
C ALA A 128 -7.03 6.90 5.41
N ASP A 129 -8.20 7.50 5.59
CA ASP A 129 -8.35 8.76 6.32
C ASP A 129 -7.95 8.62 7.79
N ALA A 130 -8.30 7.50 8.45
CA ALA A 130 -7.89 7.22 9.81
C ALA A 130 -6.36 7.07 9.95
N VAL A 131 -5.71 6.37 9.00
CA VAL A 131 -4.24 6.29 8.94
C VAL A 131 -3.64 7.68 8.76
N LEU A 132 -4.13 8.47 7.80
CA LEU A 132 -3.62 9.81 7.53
C LEU A 132 -3.78 10.74 8.74
N ALA A 133 -4.89 10.66 9.47
CA ALA A 133 -5.10 11.44 10.69
C ALA A 133 -4.04 11.13 11.77
N ARG A 134 -3.61 9.85 11.89
CA ARG A 134 -2.59 9.42 12.85
C ARG A 134 -1.17 9.82 12.43
N VAL A 135 -0.84 9.76 11.14
CA VAL A 135 0.53 9.94 10.67
C VAL A 135 0.88 11.39 10.35
N ARG A 136 -0.07 12.21 9.91
CA ARG A 136 0.18 13.64 9.56
C ARG A 136 0.87 14.43 10.68
N PRO A 137 0.47 14.33 11.97
CA PRO A 137 1.16 15.04 13.04
C PRO A 137 2.62 14.63 13.21
N LEU A 138 2.97 13.38 12.89
CA LEU A 138 4.33 12.84 13.04
C LEU A 138 5.31 13.43 12.03
N LEU A 139 4.82 13.92 10.89
CA LEU A 139 5.65 14.50 9.81
C LEU A 139 6.36 15.79 10.24
N SER A 140 5.93 16.44 11.33
CA SER A 140 6.65 17.59 11.89
C SER A 140 8.03 17.19 12.49
N GLY A 141 8.22 15.91 12.81
CA GLY A 141 9.45 15.38 13.40
C GLY A 141 10.37 14.65 12.42
N GLY A 142 9.99 14.52 11.16
CA GLY A 142 10.73 13.78 10.13
C GLY A 142 9.83 12.90 9.27
N ASP A 143 10.43 12.05 8.47
CA ASP A 143 9.71 11.16 7.56
C ASP A 143 8.94 10.06 8.31
N VAL A 144 7.80 9.66 7.75
CA VAL A 144 7.01 8.51 8.22
C VAL A 144 6.90 7.48 7.09
N ALA A 145 7.18 6.21 7.40
CA ALA A 145 7.09 5.13 6.43
C ALA A 145 5.85 4.26 6.69
N LEU A 146 5.13 3.93 5.62
CA LEU A 146 4.00 2.98 5.63
C LEU A 146 4.33 1.83 4.69
N VAL A 147 4.29 0.60 5.19
CA VAL A 147 4.46 -0.62 4.39
C VAL A 147 3.10 -1.31 4.25
N SER A 148 2.58 -1.38 3.05
CA SER A 148 1.22 -1.86 2.82
C SER A 148 1.07 -2.46 1.40
N HIS A 149 -0.08 -2.31 0.78
CA HIS A 149 -0.54 -3.04 -0.38
C HIS A 149 -0.95 -2.09 -1.51
N ALA A 150 -1.17 -2.67 -2.70
CA ALA A 150 -1.40 -1.89 -3.90
C ALA A 150 -2.65 -1.00 -3.83
N HIS A 151 -3.84 -1.60 -3.66
CA HIS A 151 -5.08 -0.83 -3.75
C HIS A 151 -5.24 0.09 -2.55
N PHE A 152 -4.88 -0.37 -1.34
CA PHE A 152 -4.93 0.49 -0.15
C PHE A 152 -4.04 1.73 -0.29
N LEU A 153 -2.76 1.59 -0.70
CA LEU A 153 -1.86 2.74 -0.84
C LEU A 153 -2.30 3.69 -1.96
N ARG A 154 -2.92 3.18 -3.02
CA ARG A 154 -3.49 4.01 -4.10
C ARG A 154 -4.68 4.83 -3.60
N VAL A 155 -5.56 4.23 -2.78
CA VAL A 155 -6.65 4.94 -2.10
C VAL A 155 -6.09 5.96 -1.13
N LEU A 156 -5.10 5.61 -0.31
CA LEU A 156 -4.47 6.50 0.66
C LEU A 156 -3.83 7.72 -0.05
N ALA A 157 -3.16 7.53 -1.17
CA ALA A 157 -2.61 8.63 -1.94
C ALA A 157 -3.69 9.54 -2.54
N ALA A 158 -4.79 8.99 -3.03
CA ALA A 158 -5.95 9.77 -3.47
C ALA A 158 -6.51 10.62 -2.30
N ARG A 159 -6.66 10.01 -1.11
CA ARG A 159 -7.12 10.71 0.09
C ARG A 159 -6.13 11.77 0.60
N TRP A 160 -4.82 11.52 0.47
CA TRP A 160 -3.79 12.52 0.74
C TRP A 160 -4.01 13.79 -0.08
N LEU A 161 -4.31 13.62 -1.37
CA LEU A 161 -4.57 14.71 -2.33
C LEU A 161 -5.95 15.35 -2.18
N GLY A 162 -6.80 14.88 -1.25
CA GLY A 162 -8.17 15.36 -1.10
C GLY A 162 -9.15 14.89 -2.17
N LEU A 163 -8.77 13.82 -2.91
CA LEU A 163 -9.61 13.24 -3.96
C LEU A 163 -10.49 12.11 -3.39
N GLU A 164 -11.55 11.77 -4.14
CA GLU A 164 -12.40 10.63 -3.82
C GLU A 164 -11.60 9.31 -3.78
N PRO A 165 -11.94 8.33 -2.90
CA PRO A 165 -11.23 7.07 -2.78
C PRO A 165 -11.03 6.34 -4.11
N ALA A 166 -12.06 6.32 -4.96
CA ALA A 166 -12.02 5.69 -6.28
C ALA A 166 -11.00 6.34 -7.24
N SER A 167 -10.51 7.53 -6.95
CA SER A 167 -9.45 8.19 -7.74
C SER A 167 -8.11 7.44 -7.67
N GLY A 168 -7.93 6.55 -6.68
CA GLY A 168 -6.80 5.64 -6.63
C GLY A 168 -6.65 4.79 -7.91
N ARG A 169 -7.71 4.60 -8.69
CA ARG A 169 -7.66 3.93 -10.00
C ARG A 169 -6.67 4.55 -10.98
N LEU A 170 -6.36 5.84 -10.82
CA LEU A 170 -5.45 6.59 -11.70
C LEU A 170 -3.97 6.36 -11.35
N LEU A 171 -3.69 5.75 -10.21
CA LEU A 171 -2.36 5.58 -9.66
C LEU A 171 -1.94 4.10 -9.77
N ARG A 172 -1.06 3.75 -10.72
CA ARG A 172 -0.47 2.40 -10.78
C ARG A 172 0.58 2.25 -9.68
N LEU A 173 0.64 1.06 -9.05
CA LEU A 173 1.62 0.77 -8.01
C LEU A 173 2.09 -0.68 -8.10
N ASP A 174 3.37 -0.90 -8.40
CA ASP A 174 3.99 -2.21 -8.56
C ASP A 174 4.59 -2.71 -7.24
N THR A 175 4.86 -4.02 -7.11
CA THR A 175 5.46 -4.63 -5.91
C THR A 175 6.90 -4.15 -5.69
N GLY A 176 7.30 -3.94 -4.44
CA GLY A 176 8.66 -3.56 -4.09
C GLY A 176 9.06 -2.15 -4.55
N THR A 177 8.10 -1.27 -4.79
CA THR A 177 8.34 0.13 -5.18
C THR A 177 8.18 1.08 -4.01
N VAL A 178 8.80 2.26 -4.14
CA VAL A 178 8.70 3.39 -3.22
C VAL A 178 7.92 4.52 -3.86
N SER A 179 7.05 5.15 -3.08
CA SER A 179 6.41 6.42 -3.42
C SER A 179 6.57 7.39 -2.26
N THR A 180 6.57 8.69 -2.54
CA THR A 180 6.61 9.72 -1.50
C THR A 180 5.53 10.77 -1.74
N LEU A 181 4.84 11.10 -0.66
CA LEU A 181 3.85 12.16 -0.59
C LEU A 181 4.40 13.26 0.31
N GLY A 182 4.13 14.50 -0.05
CA GLY A 182 4.59 15.65 0.70
C GLY A 182 3.69 16.86 0.52
N THR A 183 4.24 18.03 0.83
CA THR A 183 3.54 19.30 0.65
C THR A 183 4.38 20.27 -0.15
N GLU A 184 3.77 21.00 -1.05
CA GLU A 184 4.35 22.11 -1.76
C GLU A 184 3.47 23.36 -1.55
N HIS A 185 4.05 24.44 -1.07
CA HIS A 185 3.30 25.67 -0.71
C HIS A 185 2.11 25.40 0.22
N GLY A 186 2.24 24.40 1.13
CA GLY A 186 1.19 24.02 2.06
C GLY A 186 0.08 23.14 1.46
N GLN A 187 0.20 22.77 0.18
CA GLN A 187 -0.74 21.88 -0.49
C GLN A 187 -0.20 20.45 -0.57
N PRO A 188 -1.05 19.42 -0.40
CA PRO A 188 -0.62 18.03 -0.52
C PRO A 188 -0.28 17.70 -1.98
N VAL A 189 0.87 17.07 -2.18
CA VAL A 189 1.37 16.69 -3.51
C VAL A 189 1.94 15.27 -3.49
N VAL A 190 2.08 14.67 -4.67
CA VAL A 190 2.90 13.49 -4.91
C VAL A 190 4.28 13.96 -5.33
N LEU A 191 5.31 13.64 -4.55
CA LEU A 191 6.70 13.99 -4.87
C LEU A 191 7.35 12.93 -5.76
N MET A 192 7.04 11.65 -5.51
CA MET A 192 7.51 10.51 -6.29
C MET A 192 6.46 9.42 -6.27
N TRP A 193 6.26 8.72 -7.39
CA TRP A 193 5.29 7.65 -7.45
C TRP A 193 5.82 6.41 -8.19
N ASN A 194 5.62 5.24 -7.55
CA ASN A 194 5.92 3.93 -8.14
C ASN A 194 7.38 3.79 -8.63
N ALA A 195 8.33 4.38 -7.90
CA ALA A 195 9.72 4.31 -8.25
C ALA A 195 10.31 2.93 -7.93
N PRO A 196 10.88 2.21 -8.91
CA PRO A 196 11.64 1.01 -8.63
C PRO A 196 12.92 1.38 -7.89
N VAL A 197 13.32 0.55 -6.94
CA VAL A 197 14.66 0.68 -6.35
C VAL A 197 15.65 0.04 -7.30
N PRO A 198 16.75 0.73 -7.68
CA PRO A 198 17.79 0.11 -8.49
C PRO A 198 18.28 -1.17 -7.82
N ALA A 199 18.35 -2.26 -8.57
CA ALA A 199 19.07 -3.43 -8.11
C ALA A 199 20.47 -2.97 -7.72
N GLY A 200 20.88 -3.23 -6.48
CA GLY A 200 22.24 -2.94 -6.05
C GLY A 200 23.26 -3.60 -6.98
N PRO A 201 24.48 -3.06 -7.04
CA PRO A 201 25.55 -3.60 -7.86
C PRO A 201 25.88 -5.05 -7.48
#